data_03909ac2cbd8e997bba3be620ff29d45
#
_entry.id   03909ac2cbd8e997bba3be620ff29d45
#
_cell.length_a   1.000
_cell.length_b   1.000
_cell.length_c   1.000
_cell.angle_alpha   90.00
_cell.angle_beta   90.00
_cell.angle_gamma   90.00
#
_symmetry.space_group_name_H-M   'P 1'
#
loop_
_entity.id
_entity.type
_entity.pdbx_description
1 polymer ?
#
loop_
_entity_poly.entity_id
_entity_poly.type
_entity_poly.pdbx_seq_one_letter_code
_entity_poly.pdbx_strand_id
1 'polypeptide(L)'
;VGCRNIDVRDMMICSLASAVKFGTDTYYCLKNARFADFFIKNVNRCGVSLETVDGAEISDVYFIRFDITDASAPAYLVAGKRNRLPKDITEERTSRMDGVVFSELNFRSPRTHGHPLPIYETMIVGQDDARSINNLKIENWNIEVMGGDSESSRPAPEVIDNRYPEYDRHGLSAGYAFTLRYVKGIEMKNINITDMKNPDARPLAAFFNCKK
;
A
#
# COMPACT_ATOMS: atom_id res chain seq x y z
N VAL A 1 -15.08 18.58 3.71
CA VAL A 1 -13.80 19.02 4.33
C VAL A 1 -12.82 17.86 4.23
N GLY A 2 -11.61 18.11 3.75
CA GLY A 2 -10.53 17.12 3.67
C GLY A 2 -9.44 17.36 4.71
N CYS A 3 -8.52 16.43 4.83
CA CYS A 3 -7.32 16.55 5.66
C CYS A 3 -6.20 17.18 4.84
N ARG A 4 -5.55 18.22 5.38
CA ARG A 4 -4.45 18.94 4.71
C ARG A 4 -3.41 19.42 5.71
N ASN A 5 -2.17 19.55 5.22
CA ASN A 5 -1.07 20.12 6.01
C ASN A 5 -0.85 19.35 7.32
N ILE A 6 -0.70 18.05 7.22
CA ILE A 6 -0.48 17.17 8.36
C ILE A 6 1.01 16.89 8.50
N ASP A 7 1.55 17.06 9.70
CA ASP A 7 2.90 16.59 10.05
C ASP A 7 2.80 15.78 11.35
N VAL A 8 3.15 14.51 11.27
CA VAL A 8 3.15 13.58 12.42
C VAL A 8 4.53 12.95 12.51
N ARG A 9 5.12 12.98 13.71
CA ARG A 9 6.48 12.49 13.94
C ARG A 9 6.61 11.72 15.24
N ASP A 10 7.71 10.97 15.34
CA ASP A 10 8.17 10.34 16.57
C ASP A 10 7.10 9.42 17.21
N MET A 11 6.53 8.53 16.41
CA MET A 11 5.43 7.66 16.84
C MET A 11 5.89 6.22 17.07
N MET A 12 5.37 5.61 18.14
CA MET A 12 5.40 4.18 18.35
C MET A 12 3.97 3.63 18.23
N ILE A 13 3.75 2.65 17.34
CA ILE A 13 2.42 2.13 17.05
C ILE A 13 2.39 0.61 17.14
N CYS A 14 1.37 0.08 17.85
CA CYS A 14 0.91 -1.30 17.76
C CYS A 14 -0.58 -1.29 17.34
N SER A 15 -1.01 -2.24 16.53
CA SER A 15 -2.39 -2.21 16.01
C SER A 15 -2.90 -3.61 15.67
N LEU A 16 -4.18 -3.87 15.98
CA LEU A 16 -4.91 -5.04 15.48
C LEU A 16 -5.39 -4.87 14.02
N ALA A 17 -5.12 -3.73 13.40
CA ALA A 17 -5.39 -3.42 12.00
C ALA A 17 -4.11 -2.94 11.32
N SER A 18 -4.17 -1.99 10.36
CA SER A 18 -2.99 -1.30 9.85
C SER A 18 -2.52 -0.22 10.83
N ALA A 19 -1.22 0.08 10.86
CA ALA A 19 -0.68 1.05 11.81
C ALA A 19 -1.00 2.49 11.40
N VAL A 20 -0.66 2.87 10.18
CA VAL A 20 -1.03 4.18 9.60
C VAL A 20 -2.02 3.93 8.49
N LYS A 21 -3.25 4.40 8.64
CA LYS A 21 -4.30 4.15 7.65
C LYS A 21 -5.06 5.43 7.31
N PHE A 22 -5.19 5.70 6.01
CA PHE A 22 -6.18 6.61 5.44
C PHE A 22 -7.16 5.79 4.59
N GLY A 23 -8.40 5.76 4.99
CA GLY A 23 -9.43 4.93 4.36
C GLY A 23 -10.26 4.16 5.41
N THR A 24 -11.30 3.46 4.99
CA THR A 24 -11.79 3.23 3.62
C THR A 24 -12.82 4.25 3.15
N ASP A 25 -13.47 4.96 4.06
CA ASP A 25 -14.54 5.93 3.77
C ASP A 25 -13.90 7.26 3.34
N THR A 26 -13.52 7.35 2.07
CA THR A 26 -12.63 8.38 1.54
C THR A 26 -13.28 9.15 0.39
N TYR A 27 -14.14 10.10 0.73
CA TYR A 27 -14.73 11.02 -0.25
C TYR A 27 -13.94 12.34 -0.35
N TYR A 28 -13.39 12.81 0.76
CA TYR A 28 -12.60 14.04 0.82
C TYR A 28 -11.10 13.77 0.67
N CYS A 29 -10.30 14.81 0.47
CA CYS A 29 -8.87 14.68 0.20
C CYS A 29 -7.99 14.42 1.43
N LEU A 30 -6.83 13.80 1.18
CA LEU A 30 -5.63 13.89 2.03
C LEU A 30 -4.53 14.56 1.19
N LYS A 31 -4.08 15.76 1.59
CA LYS A 31 -3.08 16.52 0.83
C LYS A 31 -2.01 17.12 1.71
N ASN A 32 -0.77 17.12 1.20
CA ASN A 32 0.38 17.67 1.89
C ASN A 32 0.49 17.09 3.31
N ALA A 33 0.75 15.79 3.38
CA ALA A 33 0.86 15.07 4.65
C ALA A 33 2.25 14.44 4.77
N ARG A 34 2.87 14.60 5.93
CA ARG A 34 4.18 14.03 6.24
C ARG A 34 4.10 13.19 7.51
N PHE A 35 4.56 11.97 7.41
CA PHE A 35 4.69 11.02 8.52
C PHE A 35 6.16 10.63 8.61
N ALA A 36 6.80 10.88 9.75
CA ALA A 36 8.24 10.65 9.89
C ALA A 36 8.61 10.05 11.25
N ASP A 37 9.67 9.24 11.26
CA ASP A 37 10.23 8.69 12.48
C ASP A 37 9.23 7.77 13.21
N PHE A 38 8.72 6.76 12.48
CA PHE A 38 7.76 5.81 13.01
C PHE A 38 8.43 4.47 13.38
N PHE A 39 8.18 4.02 14.58
CA PHE A 39 8.46 2.68 15.05
C PHE A 39 7.16 1.88 15.18
N ILE A 40 6.97 0.91 14.30
CA ILE A 40 5.74 0.13 14.18
C ILE A 40 6.01 -1.32 14.52
N LYS A 41 5.24 -1.92 15.41
CA LYS A 41 5.36 -3.33 15.76
C LYS A 41 4.02 -3.99 16.11
N ASN A 42 3.96 -5.32 15.99
CA ASN A 42 2.78 -6.11 16.34
C ASN A 42 1.52 -5.59 15.62
N VAL A 43 1.58 -5.57 14.29
CA VAL A 43 0.48 -5.08 13.44
C VAL A 43 -0.13 -6.24 12.67
N ASN A 44 -1.44 -6.45 12.81
CA ASN A 44 -2.10 -7.58 12.14
C ASN A 44 -2.23 -7.39 10.62
N ARG A 45 -2.10 -6.17 10.11
CA ARG A 45 -2.19 -5.83 8.68
C ARG A 45 -0.94 -5.08 8.23
N CYS A 46 -1.10 -4.06 7.43
CA CYS A 46 0.01 -3.31 6.86
C CYS A 46 0.57 -2.26 7.81
N GLY A 47 1.86 -1.98 7.70
CA GLY A 47 2.46 -0.83 8.35
C GLY A 47 1.82 0.48 7.87
N VAL A 48 1.66 0.62 6.54
CA VAL A 48 0.95 1.76 5.94
C VAL A 48 -0.15 1.26 5.02
N SER A 49 -1.35 1.87 5.10
CA SER A 49 -2.47 1.59 4.19
C SER A 49 -3.10 2.90 3.70
N LEU A 50 -3.06 3.13 2.38
CA LEU A 50 -3.75 4.24 1.73
C LEU A 50 -4.85 3.68 0.81
N GLU A 51 -6.10 3.92 1.16
CA GLU A 51 -7.24 3.34 0.47
C GLU A 51 -8.20 4.44 0.02
N THR A 52 -8.09 4.88 -1.23
CA THR A 52 -9.07 5.79 -1.83
C THR A 52 -9.96 5.03 -2.80
N VAL A 53 -11.23 4.87 -2.42
CA VAL A 53 -12.21 4.06 -3.18
C VAL A 53 -13.56 4.75 -3.34
N ASP A 54 -13.75 5.91 -2.70
CA ASP A 54 -15.00 6.66 -2.72
C ASP A 54 -14.87 8.05 -3.34
N GLY A 55 -13.80 8.28 -4.11
CA GLY A 55 -13.60 9.52 -4.86
C GLY A 55 -12.65 10.53 -4.20
N ALA A 56 -11.95 10.18 -3.13
CA ALA A 56 -10.94 11.07 -2.56
C ALA A 56 -9.70 11.20 -3.46
N GLU A 57 -9.09 12.35 -3.38
CA GLU A 57 -7.74 12.61 -3.89
C GLU A 57 -6.73 12.55 -2.74
N ILE A 58 -5.73 11.67 -2.86
CA ILE A 58 -4.57 11.61 -1.97
C ILE A 58 -3.40 12.17 -2.75
N SER A 59 -2.78 13.26 -2.27
CA SER A 59 -1.63 13.85 -2.95
C SER A 59 -0.58 14.41 -2.01
N ASP A 60 0.67 14.38 -2.47
CA ASP A 60 1.83 14.93 -1.73
C ASP A 60 1.94 14.32 -0.33
N VAL A 61 2.03 12.99 -0.27
CA VAL A 61 2.09 12.24 1.00
C VAL A 61 3.46 11.58 1.14
N TYR A 62 4.12 11.83 2.27
CA TYR A 62 5.48 11.42 2.54
C TYR A 62 5.54 10.52 3.77
N PHE A 63 6.12 9.32 3.62
CA PHE A 63 6.46 8.38 4.70
C PHE A 63 7.98 8.28 4.77
N ILE A 64 8.57 8.75 5.86
CA ILE A 64 10.02 8.94 5.97
C ILE A 64 10.53 8.30 7.27
N ARG A 65 11.53 7.43 7.16
CA ARG A 65 12.14 6.69 8.28
C ARG A 65 11.13 5.88 9.09
N PHE A 66 10.67 4.80 8.46
CA PHE A 66 9.79 3.82 9.07
C PHE A 66 10.56 2.57 9.44
N ASP A 67 10.49 2.18 10.69
CA ASP A 67 10.97 0.90 11.19
C ASP A 67 9.76 0.04 11.56
N ILE A 68 9.50 -1.01 10.77
CA ILE A 68 8.31 -1.85 10.88
C ILE A 68 8.77 -3.28 11.20
N THR A 69 8.26 -3.84 12.28
CA THR A 69 8.53 -5.22 12.65
C THR A 69 7.24 -5.94 13.06
N ASP A 70 7.15 -7.22 12.76
CA ASP A 70 5.98 -8.06 13.08
C ASP A 70 4.66 -7.45 12.54
N ALA A 71 4.65 -7.10 11.26
CA ALA A 71 3.46 -6.71 10.52
C ALA A 71 3.23 -7.66 9.33
N SER A 72 2.01 -7.71 8.79
CA SER A 72 1.72 -8.61 7.67
C SER A 72 2.36 -8.12 6.37
N ALA A 73 2.39 -6.81 6.12
CA ALA A 73 3.04 -6.23 4.94
C ALA A 73 3.60 -4.82 5.24
N PRO A 74 4.62 -4.36 4.50
CA PRO A 74 5.10 -3.00 4.65
C PRO A 74 4.05 -1.95 4.31
N ALA A 75 3.43 -2.07 3.13
CA ALA A 75 2.45 -1.09 2.63
C ALA A 75 1.40 -1.71 1.72
N TYR A 76 0.21 -1.11 1.74
CA TYR A 76 -0.90 -1.39 0.84
C TYR A 76 -1.51 -0.08 0.34
N LEU A 77 -1.57 0.11 -0.99
CA LEU A 77 -2.16 1.28 -1.62
C LEU A 77 -3.23 0.84 -2.62
N VAL A 78 -4.40 1.44 -2.56
CA VAL A 78 -5.46 1.18 -3.54
C VAL A 78 -6.18 2.46 -3.97
N ALA A 79 -6.31 2.63 -5.29
CA ALA A 79 -7.18 3.62 -5.91
C ALA A 79 -8.28 2.88 -6.70
N GLY A 80 -9.48 2.83 -6.15
CA GLY A 80 -10.58 2.00 -6.64
C GLY A 80 -11.90 2.74 -6.82
N LYS A 81 -12.96 1.97 -7.07
CA LYS A 81 -14.32 2.47 -7.28
C LYS A 81 -15.32 1.71 -6.41
N ARG A 82 -15.43 2.07 -5.16
CA ARG A 82 -16.54 1.62 -4.30
C ARG A 82 -17.71 2.60 -4.39
N ASN A 83 -17.42 3.90 -4.50
CA ASN A 83 -18.38 4.99 -4.64
C ASN A 83 -19.42 5.05 -3.51
N ARG A 84 -18.99 4.84 -2.27
CA ARG A 84 -19.84 5.00 -1.11
C ARG A 84 -19.91 6.48 -0.74
N LEU A 85 -20.90 7.17 -1.27
CA LEU A 85 -21.03 8.60 -1.08
C LEU A 85 -21.63 8.95 0.29
N PRO A 86 -21.25 10.08 0.90
CA PRO A 86 -21.98 10.67 2.02
C PRO A 86 -23.44 10.93 1.65
N LYS A 87 -24.36 10.87 2.64
CA LYS A 87 -25.81 10.89 2.39
C LYS A 87 -26.30 12.11 1.60
N ASP A 88 -25.64 13.25 1.76
CA ASP A 88 -26.01 14.51 1.15
C ASP A 88 -25.22 14.81 -0.14
N ILE A 89 -24.46 13.84 -0.63
CA ILE A 89 -23.61 14.00 -1.80
C ILE A 89 -24.12 13.06 -2.90
N THR A 90 -24.42 13.65 -4.06
CA THR A 90 -24.81 12.91 -5.27
C THR A 90 -23.72 12.92 -6.33
N GLU A 91 -22.71 13.77 -6.20
CA GLU A 91 -21.61 13.90 -7.15
C GLU A 91 -20.60 12.75 -6.95
N GLU A 92 -20.48 11.89 -7.94
CA GLU A 92 -19.39 10.91 -7.99
C GLU A 92 -18.07 11.59 -8.31
N ARG A 93 -17.01 11.18 -7.59
CA ARG A 93 -15.63 11.61 -7.85
C ARG A 93 -14.76 10.43 -8.19
N THR A 94 -13.68 10.72 -8.89
CA THR A 94 -12.69 9.72 -9.25
C THR A 94 -11.61 9.65 -8.18
N SER A 95 -11.46 8.49 -7.56
CA SER A 95 -10.36 8.21 -6.62
C SER A 95 -9.00 8.37 -7.31
N ARG A 96 -8.07 9.08 -6.68
CA ARG A 96 -6.73 9.33 -7.24
C ARG A 96 -5.68 9.33 -6.16
N MET A 97 -4.48 8.85 -6.52
CA MET A 97 -3.26 9.09 -5.73
C MET A 97 -2.21 9.74 -6.63
N ASP A 98 -1.51 10.73 -6.10
CA ASP A 98 -0.44 11.43 -6.82
C ASP A 98 0.65 11.90 -5.87
N GLY A 99 1.93 11.66 -6.20
CA GLY A 99 3.04 12.13 -5.39
C GLY A 99 3.15 11.46 -4.02
N VAL A 100 3.03 10.14 -3.96
CA VAL A 100 3.27 9.37 -2.74
C VAL A 100 4.74 8.96 -2.69
N VAL A 101 5.40 9.28 -1.59
CA VAL A 101 6.83 9.01 -1.39
C VAL A 101 7.02 8.16 -0.14
N PHE A 102 7.74 7.05 -0.30
CA PHE A 102 8.29 6.26 0.80
C PHE A 102 9.80 6.33 0.77
N SER A 103 10.41 6.81 1.84
CA SER A 103 11.86 6.93 1.97
C SER A 103 12.36 6.35 3.29
N GLU A 104 13.44 5.56 3.22
CA GLU A 104 14.09 4.97 4.39
C GLU A 104 13.14 4.08 5.22
N LEU A 105 12.77 2.92 4.66
CA LEU A 105 11.92 1.96 5.35
C LEU A 105 12.69 0.66 5.65
N ASN A 106 12.63 0.22 6.89
CA ASN A 106 13.04 -1.13 7.29
C ASN A 106 11.81 -1.96 7.63
N PHE A 107 11.68 -3.13 7.02
CA PHE A 107 10.63 -4.09 7.31
C PHE A 107 11.25 -5.43 7.71
N ARG A 108 10.94 -5.91 8.92
CA ARG A 108 11.48 -7.12 9.48
C ARG A 108 10.41 -8.02 10.07
N SER A 109 10.72 -9.31 10.13
CA SER A 109 9.85 -10.31 10.75
C SER A 109 8.42 -10.25 10.22
N PRO A 110 8.20 -10.58 8.93
CA PRO A 110 6.86 -10.63 8.37
C PRO A 110 5.96 -11.56 9.21
N ARG A 111 4.79 -11.06 9.58
CA ARG A 111 3.89 -11.77 10.50
C ARG A 111 3.13 -12.88 9.78
N THR A 112 3.20 -14.09 10.34
CA THR A 112 2.57 -15.28 9.76
C THR A 112 1.18 -15.58 10.30
N HIS A 113 0.70 -14.83 11.29
CA HIS A 113 -0.57 -15.10 11.99
C HIS A 113 -1.29 -13.79 12.33
N GLY A 114 -2.59 -13.88 12.51
CA GLY A 114 -3.45 -12.73 12.85
C GLY A 114 -4.25 -12.16 11.69
N HIS A 115 -4.01 -12.64 10.45
CA HIS A 115 -4.85 -12.37 9.28
C HIS A 115 -5.35 -13.70 8.67
N PRO A 116 -6.57 -13.76 8.11
CA PRO A 116 -7.11 -14.98 7.50
C PRO A 116 -6.33 -15.48 6.29
N LEU A 117 -5.63 -14.58 5.59
CA LEU A 117 -4.78 -14.91 4.45
C LEU A 117 -3.36 -14.42 4.70
N PRO A 118 -2.35 -15.18 4.28
CA PRO A 118 -0.98 -14.73 4.34
C PRO A 118 -0.76 -13.55 3.38
N ILE A 119 -0.41 -12.41 3.94
CA ILE A 119 -0.12 -11.18 3.21
C ILE A 119 1.24 -10.72 3.67
N TYR A 120 2.18 -10.65 2.75
CA TYR A 120 3.55 -10.34 3.14
C TYR A 120 4.23 -9.33 2.22
N GLU A 121 3.65 -9.10 1.05
CA GLU A 121 4.25 -8.26 0.02
C GLU A 121 3.60 -6.88 -0.02
N THR A 122 4.32 -5.90 -0.53
CA THR A 122 3.75 -4.58 -0.84
C THR A 122 2.86 -4.68 -2.07
N MET A 123 1.58 -4.31 -1.92
CA MET A 123 0.63 -4.30 -3.02
C MET A 123 0.12 -2.88 -3.29
N ILE A 124 0.21 -2.46 -4.56
CA ILE A 124 -0.11 -1.10 -5.01
C ILE A 124 -1.00 -1.21 -6.24
N VAL A 125 -2.30 -0.96 -6.08
CA VAL A 125 -3.32 -1.28 -7.07
C VAL A 125 -4.15 -0.06 -7.44
N GLY A 126 -3.91 0.48 -8.64
CA GLY A 126 -4.89 1.28 -9.35
C GLY A 126 -5.91 0.38 -10.05
N GLN A 127 -7.15 0.83 -10.19
CA GLN A 127 -8.20 0.06 -10.84
C GLN A 127 -8.12 0.13 -12.36
N ASP A 128 -7.91 1.31 -12.91
CA ASP A 128 -7.90 1.62 -14.34
C ASP A 128 -7.06 2.90 -14.61
N ASP A 129 -7.03 3.35 -15.84
CA ASP A 129 -6.27 4.58 -16.22
C ASP A 129 -6.77 5.85 -15.54
N ALA A 130 -8.05 5.95 -15.19
CA ALA A 130 -8.63 7.10 -14.49
C ALA A 130 -8.36 7.05 -12.98
N ARG A 131 -8.33 5.84 -12.42
CA ARG A 131 -8.06 5.54 -11.01
C ARG A 131 -6.68 4.91 -10.88
N SER A 132 -5.68 5.62 -11.38
CA SER A 132 -4.27 5.23 -11.29
C SER A 132 -3.58 5.85 -10.07
N ILE A 133 -2.45 5.26 -9.71
CA ILE A 133 -1.53 5.82 -8.72
C ILE A 133 -0.37 6.44 -9.50
N ASN A 134 -0.17 7.75 -9.35
CA ASN A 134 0.79 8.49 -10.15
C ASN A 134 1.95 9.00 -9.32
N ASN A 135 3.12 9.15 -9.95
CA ASN A 135 4.30 9.73 -9.33
C ASN A 135 4.65 9.09 -7.97
N LEU A 136 4.70 7.75 -7.97
CA LEU A 136 5.05 6.97 -6.79
C LEU A 136 6.56 6.83 -6.69
N LYS A 137 7.13 7.18 -5.54
CA LYS A 137 8.54 7.00 -5.26
C LYS A 137 8.75 6.08 -4.07
N ILE A 138 9.59 5.06 -4.24
CA ILE A 138 10.00 4.12 -3.19
C ILE A 138 11.52 4.07 -3.18
N GLU A 139 12.15 4.51 -2.09
CA GLU A 139 13.60 4.56 -2.01
C GLU A 139 14.15 4.13 -0.65
N ASN A 140 15.33 3.51 -0.69
CA ASN A 140 16.09 3.09 0.49
C ASN A 140 15.29 2.16 1.41
N TRP A 141 14.73 1.08 0.83
CA TRP A 141 14.04 0.06 1.59
C TRP A 141 14.94 -1.14 1.86
N ASN A 142 14.96 -1.58 3.11
CA ASN A 142 15.51 -2.86 3.54
C ASN A 142 14.35 -3.73 4.02
N ILE A 143 14.09 -4.83 3.33
CA ILE A 143 12.91 -5.65 3.60
C ILE A 143 13.26 -7.13 3.73
N GLU A 144 12.73 -7.76 4.75
CA GLU A 144 12.61 -9.21 4.83
C GLU A 144 11.34 -9.64 4.12
N VAL A 145 11.41 -10.72 3.36
CA VAL A 145 10.25 -11.26 2.64
C VAL A 145 9.96 -12.68 3.09
N MET A 146 8.69 -13.07 3.08
CA MET A 146 8.29 -14.42 3.45
C MET A 146 8.66 -15.43 2.36
N GLY A 147 8.43 -15.12 1.11
CA GLY A 147 8.60 -16.07 0.01
C GLY A 147 7.65 -17.27 0.12
N GLY A 148 8.00 -18.35 -0.58
CA GLY A 148 7.33 -19.66 -0.46
C GLY A 148 6.35 -19.98 -1.57
N ASP A 149 6.24 -19.16 -2.62
CA ASP A 149 5.42 -19.51 -3.78
C ASP A 149 6.23 -20.30 -4.82
N SER A 150 5.70 -21.44 -5.24
CA SER A 150 6.30 -22.28 -6.27
C SER A 150 5.92 -21.88 -7.69
N GLU A 151 4.89 -21.04 -7.86
CA GLU A 151 4.44 -20.55 -9.15
C GLU A 151 5.28 -19.37 -9.61
N SER A 152 5.90 -19.46 -10.78
CA SER A 152 6.76 -18.39 -11.31
C SER A 152 5.99 -17.19 -11.85
N SER A 153 4.67 -17.30 -12.00
CA SER A 153 3.80 -16.21 -12.46
C SER A 153 2.43 -16.28 -11.80
N ARG A 154 1.86 -15.12 -11.53
CA ARG A 154 0.50 -14.96 -11.02
C ARG A 154 -0.25 -13.96 -11.88
N PRO A 155 -1.59 -14.03 -11.97
CA PRO A 155 -2.38 -13.06 -12.71
C PRO A 155 -2.26 -11.65 -12.08
N ALA A 156 -2.70 -10.64 -12.82
CA ALA A 156 -2.85 -9.30 -12.30
C ALA A 156 -3.79 -9.29 -11.09
N PRO A 157 -3.53 -8.44 -10.08
CA PRO A 157 -4.44 -8.27 -8.95
C PRO A 157 -5.86 -7.98 -9.42
N GLU A 158 -6.85 -8.62 -8.79
CA GLU A 158 -8.25 -8.33 -9.07
C GLU A 158 -8.61 -6.89 -8.70
N VAL A 159 -9.54 -6.29 -9.42
CA VAL A 159 -10.14 -5.00 -9.02
C VAL A 159 -11.24 -5.23 -8.00
N ILE A 160 -11.39 -4.28 -7.10
CA ILE A 160 -12.41 -4.33 -6.07
C ILE A 160 -13.47 -3.28 -6.38
N ASP A 161 -14.57 -3.71 -6.98
CA ASP A 161 -15.75 -2.89 -7.19
C ASP A 161 -16.77 -3.13 -6.08
N ASN A 162 -17.32 -2.07 -5.51
CA ASN A 162 -18.41 -2.10 -4.53
C ASN A 162 -18.14 -2.91 -3.24
N ARG A 163 -16.94 -3.46 -3.06
CA ARG A 163 -16.54 -4.23 -1.88
C ARG A 163 -15.64 -3.41 -0.96
N TYR A 164 -15.48 -3.89 0.25
CA TYR A 164 -14.50 -3.33 1.18
C TYR A 164 -13.08 -3.57 0.65
N PRO A 165 -12.25 -2.55 0.50
CA PRO A 165 -10.92 -2.66 -0.12
C PRO A 165 -9.90 -3.18 0.88
N GLU A 166 -9.88 -4.48 1.07
CA GLU A 166 -8.82 -5.15 1.82
C GLU A 166 -7.84 -5.81 0.86
N TYR A 167 -6.62 -5.93 1.30
CA TYR A 167 -5.51 -6.53 0.56
C TYR A 167 -5.85 -7.91 0.01
N ASP A 168 -6.44 -8.78 0.83
CA ASP A 168 -6.79 -10.16 0.49
C ASP A 168 -7.83 -10.28 -0.62
N ARG A 169 -8.48 -9.18 -1.00
CA ARG A 169 -9.48 -9.15 -2.07
C ARG A 169 -8.89 -9.10 -3.47
N HIS A 170 -7.61 -8.83 -3.57
CA HIS A 170 -6.90 -8.74 -4.85
C HIS A 170 -6.34 -10.08 -5.35
N GLY A 171 -6.46 -11.15 -4.57
CA GLY A 171 -5.82 -12.43 -4.84
C GLY A 171 -4.38 -12.48 -4.34
N LEU A 172 -3.65 -13.52 -4.75
CA LEU A 172 -2.26 -13.69 -4.37
C LEU A 172 -1.35 -12.70 -5.10
N SER A 173 -0.34 -12.21 -4.41
CA SER A 173 0.67 -11.33 -4.97
C SER A 173 1.44 -11.98 -6.11
N ALA A 174 1.69 -11.25 -7.19
CA ALA A 174 2.42 -11.73 -8.35
C ALA A 174 3.94 -11.52 -8.25
N GLY A 175 4.41 -10.72 -7.30
CA GLY A 175 5.82 -10.56 -6.98
C GLY A 175 6.09 -10.89 -5.53
N TYR A 176 7.27 -11.44 -5.21
CA TYR A 176 7.58 -11.82 -3.83
C TYR A 176 7.88 -10.63 -2.89
N ALA A 177 8.02 -9.44 -3.43
CA ALA A 177 8.18 -8.21 -2.65
C ALA A 177 7.18 -7.12 -3.05
N PHE A 178 6.90 -6.99 -4.35
CA PHE A 178 6.03 -5.94 -4.87
C PHE A 178 5.09 -6.44 -5.95
N THR A 179 3.83 -6.03 -5.88
CA THR A 179 2.88 -6.17 -6.99
C THR A 179 2.22 -4.83 -7.27
N LEU A 180 2.37 -4.34 -8.51
CA LEU A 180 1.90 -3.04 -8.93
C LEU A 180 0.96 -3.15 -10.12
N ARG A 181 -0.15 -2.41 -10.07
CA ARG A 181 -1.12 -2.35 -11.17
C ARG A 181 -1.60 -0.91 -11.37
N TYR A 182 -1.67 -0.46 -12.64
CA TYR A 182 -2.04 0.92 -13.02
C TYR A 182 -1.29 1.98 -12.20
N VAL A 183 0.02 1.86 -12.14
CA VAL A 183 0.93 2.85 -11.57
C VAL A 183 1.63 3.59 -12.71
N LYS A 184 1.67 4.92 -12.66
CA LYS A 184 2.31 5.78 -13.67
C LYS A 184 3.38 6.64 -13.00
N GLY A 185 4.51 6.83 -13.66
CA GLY A 185 5.62 7.60 -13.10
C GLY A 185 6.20 6.97 -11.83
N ILE A 186 6.46 5.65 -11.87
CA ILE A 186 7.07 4.96 -10.74
C ILE A 186 8.59 5.12 -10.73
N GLU A 187 9.14 5.46 -9.57
CA GLU A 187 10.56 5.42 -9.26
C GLU A 187 10.82 4.46 -8.10
N MET A 188 11.63 3.42 -8.33
CA MET A 188 12.09 2.50 -7.29
C MET A 188 13.62 2.52 -7.25
N LYS A 189 14.20 2.79 -6.08
CA LYS A 189 15.65 2.96 -5.92
C LYS A 189 16.15 2.39 -4.60
N ASN A 190 17.29 1.70 -4.65
CA ASN A 190 17.93 1.12 -3.47
C ASN A 190 16.97 0.22 -2.66
N ILE A 191 16.36 -0.77 -3.32
CA ILE A 191 15.53 -1.77 -2.69
C ILE A 191 16.41 -2.99 -2.37
N ASN A 192 16.56 -3.29 -1.11
CA ASN A 192 17.40 -4.37 -0.62
C ASN A 192 16.55 -5.44 0.08
N ILE A 193 16.62 -6.67 -0.42
CA ILE A 193 16.05 -7.83 0.26
C ILE A 193 17.09 -8.33 1.24
N THR A 194 16.85 -8.15 2.53
CA THR A 194 17.79 -8.48 3.61
C THR A 194 17.71 -9.94 4.02
N ASP A 195 16.54 -10.55 3.88
CA ASP A 195 16.32 -11.97 4.12
C ASP A 195 15.09 -12.47 3.36
N MET A 196 15.12 -13.75 2.97
CA MET A 196 13.98 -14.46 2.38
C MET A 196 13.78 -15.76 3.17
N LYS A 197 12.64 -15.86 3.89
CA LYS A 197 12.38 -16.98 4.80
C LYS A 197 12.21 -18.31 4.06
N ASN A 198 11.60 -18.30 2.88
CA ASN A 198 11.42 -19.47 2.03
C ASN A 198 11.79 -19.15 0.57
N PRO A 199 12.37 -20.07 -0.19
CA PRO A 199 12.59 -19.87 -1.62
C PRO A 199 11.29 -19.52 -2.35
N ASP A 200 11.36 -18.62 -3.32
CA ASP A 200 10.20 -18.14 -4.08
C ASP A 200 10.50 -18.16 -5.59
N ALA A 201 9.55 -18.61 -6.38
CA ALA A 201 9.68 -18.68 -7.83
C ALA A 201 9.23 -17.41 -8.55
N ARG A 202 8.47 -16.53 -7.87
CA ARG A 202 7.97 -15.27 -8.44
C ARG A 202 9.10 -14.26 -8.66
N PRO A 203 8.93 -13.26 -9.53
CA PRO A 203 9.86 -12.14 -9.63
C PRO A 203 9.83 -11.28 -8.36
N LEU A 204 10.89 -10.51 -8.11
CA LEU A 204 10.93 -9.52 -7.03
C LEU A 204 9.75 -8.55 -7.12
N ALA A 205 9.44 -8.08 -8.31
CA ALA A 205 8.35 -7.15 -8.56
C ALA A 205 7.59 -7.53 -9.84
N ALA A 206 6.27 -7.50 -9.79
CA ALA A 206 5.39 -7.70 -10.92
C ALA A 206 4.61 -6.42 -11.26
N PHE A 207 4.55 -6.08 -12.54
CA PHE A 207 3.96 -4.83 -13.03
C PHE A 207 2.86 -5.12 -14.05
N PHE A 208 1.67 -4.55 -13.82
CA PHE A 208 0.50 -4.70 -14.70
C PHE A 208 -0.03 -3.33 -15.11
N ASN A 209 -0.06 -3.04 -16.40
CA ASN A 209 -0.53 -1.74 -16.93
C ASN A 209 0.17 -0.52 -16.29
N CYS A 210 1.42 -0.69 -15.87
CA CYS A 210 2.24 0.38 -15.34
C CYS A 210 2.95 1.13 -16.47
N LYS A 211 3.16 2.44 -16.28
CA LYS A 211 3.85 3.33 -17.23
C LYS A 211 4.98 4.07 -16.53
N LYS A 212 6.10 4.19 -17.23
CA LYS A 212 7.21 5.04 -16.80
C LYS A 212 6.85 6.50 -16.91
#